data_096ddb5fc853ac7cfacb9ecab04c2215
#
_entry.id   096ddb5fc853ac7cfacb9ecab04c2215
#
_cell.length_a   1.000
_cell.length_b   1.000
_cell.length_c   1.000
_cell.angle_alpha   90.00
_cell.angle_beta   90.00
_cell.angle_gamma   90.00
#
_symmetry.space_group_name_H-M   'P 1'
#
loop_
_entity.id
_entity.type
_entity.pdbx_description
1 polymer ?
#
loop_
_entity_poly.entity_id
_entity_poly.type
_entity_poly.pdbx_seq_one_letter_code
_entity_poly.pdbx_strand_id
1 'polypeptide(L)'
;IQKGRLIGVVPKRNLPNYSEFYEARNFCPGNERPVMTCWNGEKVPMGTNLLFRCNTMPELTVAAEICEDVWVPCPPSIRHALAGATVVVNCSASDETTGKDMYRHDLICSQSARLVCGYVYANAGEGESTQDLVFGGQNIIAENGTCLVESRRFINESICADMDLERLDSERRRMSTFPDPAAAREEGGYLTVEFSFDAVSEDSARSQDTQAHGSTQPGGDVLRYVDPAPFVPRDERQRNRRCEEILSIQAMGLKKRLEHTGCHEAVIGLSGGLDSTLALLVTVRAFDSLRIPRSGIHCITMPCFGTTDRTYNNACTLAGKVGAKLREINIREAVTRHFEDIGHDMDKHDVTYENSQARERTQVLMDIANEVGGLVIGTGDMSELALGWAT
;
A
#
# COMPACT_ATOMS: atom_id res chain seq x y z
N ILE A 1 -0.74 26.07 18.96
CA ILE A 1 0.06 26.68 20.04
C ILE A 1 1.41 25.98 20.07
N GLN A 2 2.51 26.75 20.14
CA GLN A 2 3.86 26.22 20.29
C GLN A 2 4.53 26.89 21.49
N LYS A 3 5.06 26.12 22.43
CA LYS A 3 5.75 26.64 23.64
C LYS A 3 4.97 27.76 24.35
N GLY A 4 3.66 27.57 24.47
CA GLY A 4 2.75 28.56 25.09
C GLY A 4 2.38 29.77 24.24
N ARG A 5 2.95 29.92 23.03
CA ARG A 5 2.60 30.99 22.10
C ARG A 5 1.57 30.53 21.07
N LEU A 6 0.61 31.36 20.77
CA LEU A 6 -0.36 31.13 19.68
C LEU A 6 0.33 31.42 18.34
N ILE A 7 0.45 30.41 17.47
CA ILE A 7 1.10 30.55 16.17
C ILE A 7 0.13 30.64 15.00
N GLY A 8 -1.14 30.29 15.20
CA GLY A 8 -2.20 30.39 14.20
C GLY A 8 -3.55 29.96 14.78
N VAL A 9 -4.62 30.35 14.10
CA VAL A 9 -6.01 30.00 14.48
C VAL A 9 -6.70 29.46 13.23
N VAL A 10 -7.24 28.25 13.33
CA VAL A 10 -8.03 27.62 12.25
C VAL A 10 -9.50 27.66 12.68
N PRO A 11 -10.34 28.47 12.04
CA PRO A 11 -11.77 28.48 12.28
C PRO A 11 -12.48 27.37 11.52
N LYS A 12 -13.66 26.95 12.00
CA LYS A 12 -14.56 26.04 11.27
C LYS A 12 -15.09 26.72 10.02
N ARG A 13 -15.04 26.01 8.88
CA ARG A 13 -15.50 26.54 7.58
C ARG A 13 -16.97 26.22 7.34
N ASN A 14 -17.38 24.97 7.58
CA ASN A 14 -18.72 24.50 7.30
C ASN A 14 -19.50 24.37 8.62
N LEU A 15 -20.54 25.17 8.74
CA LEU A 15 -21.40 25.19 9.94
C LEU A 15 -22.64 24.34 9.68
N PRO A 16 -22.84 23.20 10.37
CA PRO A 16 -24.06 22.42 10.23
C PRO A 16 -25.27 23.20 10.75
N ASN A 17 -26.32 23.22 9.97
CA ASN A 17 -27.56 23.90 10.30
C ASN A 17 -28.78 23.09 9.82
N TYR A 18 -28.79 21.82 10.18
CA TYR A 18 -29.81 20.82 9.84
C TYR A 18 -29.96 19.83 10.99
N SER A 19 -31.09 19.11 11.03
CA SER A 19 -31.43 18.15 12.08
C SER A 19 -31.24 18.75 13.50
N GLU A 20 -30.42 18.15 14.30
CA GLU A 20 -30.06 18.57 15.66
C GLU A 20 -29.08 19.75 15.72
N PHE A 21 -28.47 20.11 14.59
CA PHE A 21 -27.45 21.17 14.52
C PHE A 21 -28.04 22.53 14.09
N TYR A 22 -27.65 23.59 14.75
CA TYR A 22 -28.06 24.99 14.45
C TYR A 22 -26.93 26.00 14.69
N GLU A 23 -25.69 25.61 14.31
CA GLU A 23 -24.50 26.43 14.55
C GLU A 23 -24.55 27.78 13.83
N ALA A 24 -25.15 27.85 12.62
CA ALA A 24 -25.26 29.09 11.87
C ALA A 24 -26.09 30.19 12.57
N ARG A 25 -26.84 29.85 13.64
CA ARG A 25 -27.53 30.86 14.47
C ARG A 25 -26.55 31.67 15.34
N ASN A 26 -25.44 31.07 15.73
CA ASN A 26 -24.53 31.62 16.73
C ASN A 26 -23.14 31.92 16.17
N PHE A 27 -22.77 31.35 15.04
CA PHE A 27 -21.42 31.43 14.48
C PHE A 27 -21.44 31.84 13.00
N CYS A 28 -20.33 32.46 12.54
CA CYS A 28 -20.06 32.73 11.14
C CYS A 28 -18.99 31.75 10.62
N PRO A 29 -19.07 31.33 9.34
CA PRO A 29 -18.04 30.53 8.72
C PRO A 29 -16.68 31.22 8.75
N GLY A 30 -15.62 30.46 9.00
CA GLY A 30 -14.26 30.97 8.92
C GLY A 30 -13.85 31.39 7.50
N ASN A 31 -12.99 32.38 7.38
CA ASN A 31 -12.41 32.75 6.11
C ASN A 31 -11.41 31.70 5.61
N GLU A 32 -11.39 31.45 4.31
CA GLU A 32 -10.40 30.55 3.70
C GLU A 32 -9.02 31.20 3.73
N ARG A 33 -8.87 32.38 3.15
CA ARG A 33 -7.61 33.11 3.15
C ARG A 33 -7.31 33.66 4.54
N PRO A 34 -6.11 33.39 5.06
CA PRO A 34 -5.71 33.87 6.38
C PRO A 34 -5.65 35.40 6.44
N VAL A 35 -6.15 35.93 7.54
CA VAL A 35 -6.03 37.35 7.92
C VAL A 35 -5.28 37.46 9.23
N MET A 36 -4.51 38.52 9.42
CA MET A 36 -3.84 38.77 10.69
C MET A 36 -4.86 39.27 11.71
N THR A 37 -5.02 38.54 12.80
CA THR A 37 -5.85 38.94 13.93
C THR A 37 -4.99 39.29 15.15
N CYS A 38 -5.52 40.08 16.06
CA CYS A 38 -4.84 40.40 17.33
C CYS A 38 -5.39 39.49 18.44
N TRP A 39 -4.52 38.73 19.08
CA TRP A 39 -4.86 37.89 20.22
C TRP A 39 -3.89 38.18 21.36
N ASN A 40 -4.40 38.64 22.51
CA ASN A 40 -3.58 39.06 23.66
C ASN A 40 -2.42 40.00 23.30
N GLY A 41 -2.64 40.93 22.34
CA GLY A 41 -1.62 41.89 21.89
C GLY A 41 -0.65 41.36 20.84
N GLU A 42 -0.67 40.07 20.53
CA GLU A 42 0.14 39.48 19.45
C GLU A 42 -0.68 39.34 18.17
N LYS A 43 -0.02 39.59 17.01
CA LYS A 43 -0.61 39.36 15.69
C LYS A 43 -0.41 37.92 15.29
N VAL A 44 -1.50 37.20 15.04
CA VAL A 44 -1.50 35.80 14.61
C VAL A 44 -2.36 35.62 13.37
N PRO A 45 -1.99 34.74 12.42
CA PRO A 45 -2.83 34.44 11.30
C PRO A 45 -4.06 33.62 11.71
N MET A 46 -5.22 33.96 11.13
CA MET A 46 -6.46 33.22 11.30
C MET A 46 -7.11 32.95 9.95
N GLY A 47 -7.36 31.70 9.63
CA GLY A 47 -8.00 31.25 8.40
C GLY A 47 -7.92 29.73 8.26
N THR A 48 -8.71 29.15 7.35
CA THR A 48 -8.66 27.70 7.13
C THR A 48 -7.44 27.27 6.31
N ASN A 49 -6.95 28.14 5.41
CA ASN A 49 -5.81 27.83 4.54
C ASN A 49 -4.47 28.15 5.26
N LEU A 50 -4.29 27.52 6.43
CA LEU A 50 -3.03 27.54 7.17
C LEU A 50 -2.35 26.18 7.09
N LEU A 51 -1.05 26.19 6.79
CA LEU A 51 -0.18 25.03 6.89
C LEU A 51 0.83 25.26 8.01
N PHE A 52 1.00 24.29 8.87
CA PHE A 52 1.99 24.32 9.94
C PHE A 52 3.13 23.36 9.55
N ARG A 53 4.26 23.90 9.11
CA ARG A 53 5.41 23.13 8.62
C ARG A 53 6.46 22.98 9.70
N CYS A 54 6.90 21.77 9.93
CA CYS A 54 7.98 21.50 10.87
C CYS A 54 9.35 21.71 10.21
N ASN A 55 10.21 22.57 10.81
CA ASN A 55 11.56 22.83 10.29
C ASN A 55 12.55 21.73 10.64
N THR A 56 12.31 20.99 11.73
CA THR A 56 13.16 19.88 12.17
C THR A 56 12.76 18.53 11.58
N MET A 57 11.58 18.44 10.94
CA MET A 57 11.06 17.27 10.23
C MET A 57 10.34 17.78 8.97
N PRO A 58 11.05 17.99 7.85
CA PRO A 58 10.51 18.63 6.65
C PRO A 58 9.31 17.93 6.03
N GLU A 59 9.19 16.62 6.24
CA GLU A 59 8.08 15.78 5.78
C GLU A 59 6.78 16.05 6.57
N LEU A 60 6.88 16.67 7.74
CA LEU A 60 5.72 17.00 8.57
C LEU A 60 5.18 18.38 8.23
N THR A 61 4.07 18.40 7.55
CA THR A 61 3.23 19.59 7.37
C THR A 61 1.82 19.28 7.84
N VAL A 62 1.36 19.98 8.86
CA VAL A 62 0.05 19.78 9.48
C VAL A 62 -0.93 20.81 8.97
N ALA A 63 -2.15 20.39 8.65
CA ALA A 63 -3.30 21.26 8.45
C ALA A 63 -4.45 20.82 9.35
N ALA A 64 -5.37 21.72 9.66
CA ALA A 64 -6.51 21.42 10.51
C ALA A 64 -7.83 21.75 9.81
N GLU A 65 -8.83 20.93 10.09
CA GLU A 65 -10.23 21.20 9.77
C GLU A 65 -11.09 20.84 11.00
N ILE A 66 -12.31 21.33 11.05
CA ILE A 66 -13.11 21.23 12.29
C ILE A 66 -14.43 20.51 12.03
N CYS A 67 -14.59 19.36 12.67
CA CYS A 67 -15.87 18.63 12.77
C CYS A 67 -16.57 18.44 11.43
N GLU A 68 -17.62 19.22 11.15
CA GLU A 68 -18.43 19.18 9.92
C GLU A 68 -17.61 19.31 8.64
N ASP A 69 -16.45 19.94 8.71
CA ASP A 69 -15.60 20.14 7.53
C ASP A 69 -15.25 18.83 6.81
N VAL A 70 -15.12 17.70 7.51
CA VAL A 70 -14.85 16.40 6.87
C VAL A 70 -16.09 15.75 6.27
N TRP A 71 -17.29 16.14 6.72
CA TRP A 71 -18.55 15.51 6.29
C TRP A 71 -19.13 16.08 4.99
N VAL A 72 -18.66 17.27 4.59
CA VAL A 72 -19.13 17.93 3.37
C VAL A 72 -18.58 17.24 2.11
N PRO A 73 -19.26 17.37 0.93
CA PRO A 73 -18.80 16.75 -0.31
C PRO A 73 -17.39 17.16 -0.77
N CYS A 74 -16.95 18.38 -0.40
CA CYS A 74 -15.62 18.89 -0.72
C CYS A 74 -14.97 19.44 0.57
N PRO A 75 -14.41 18.55 1.43
CA PRO A 75 -13.79 18.95 2.67
C PRO A 75 -12.51 19.78 2.45
N PRO A 76 -12.19 20.74 3.35
CA PRO A 76 -10.97 21.54 3.28
C PRO A 76 -9.69 20.70 3.18
N SER A 77 -9.65 19.53 3.82
CA SER A 77 -8.53 18.59 3.76
C SER A 77 -8.09 18.21 2.36
N ILE A 78 -8.99 18.23 1.36
CA ILE A 78 -8.61 18.01 -0.05
C ILE A 78 -7.59 19.10 -0.48
N ARG A 79 -7.95 20.35 -0.30
CA ARG A 79 -7.06 21.47 -0.67
C ARG A 79 -5.81 21.51 0.21
N HIS A 80 -5.93 21.17 1.49
CA HIS A 80 -4.80 21.10 2.41
C HIS A 80 -3.75 20.09 1.94
N ALA A 81 -4.16 18.88 1.57
CA ALA A 81 -3.27 17.85 1.07
C ALA A 81 -2.61 18.26 -0.26
N LEU A 82 -3.38 18.84 -1.20
CA LEU A 82 -2.85 19.35 -2.46
C LEU A 82 -1.86 20.49 -2.25
N ALA A 83 -2.07 21.33 -1.22
CA ALA A 83 -1.14 22.40 -0.83
C ALA A 83 0.08 21.89 -0.05
N GLY A 84 0.16 20.59 0.25
CA GLY A 84 1.33 19.94 0.83
C GLY A 84 1.17 19.47 2.28
N ALA A 85 -0.02 19.53 2.87
CA ALA A 85 -0.24 18.92 4.19
C ALA A 85 -0.05 17.41 4.11
N THR A 86 0.82 16.85 4.95
CA THR A 86 1.05 15.41 5.07
C THR A 86 0.23 14.81 6.21
N VAL A 87 -0.18 15.64 7.17
CA VAL A 87 -1.06 15.25 8.26
C VAL A 87 -2.22 16.24 8.36
N VAL A 88 -3.44 15.72 8.39
CA VAL A 88 -4.66 16.49 8.65
C VAL A 88 -5.16 16.15 10.05
N VAL A 89 -5.49 17.15 10.85
CA VAL A 89 -6.09 16.99 12.17
C VAL A 89 -7.50 17.53 12.17
N ASN A 90 -8.44 16.82 12.78
CA ASN A 90 -9.83 17.22 12.90
C ASN A 90 -10.28 17.11 14.36
N CYS A 91 -10.67 18.26 14.94
CA CYS A 91 -11.28 18.31 16.25
C CYS A 91 -12.80 18.36 16.08
N SER A 92 -13.47 17.34 16.57
CA SER A 92 -14.91 17.12 16.38
C SER A 92 -15.68 17.06 17.67
N ALA A 93 -16.94 17.46 17.60
CA ALA A 93 -18.00 17.11 18.53
C ALA A 93 -19.14 16.45 17.70
N SER A 94 -18.85 15.28 17.16
CA SER A 94 -19.79 14.49 16.38
C SER A 94 -20.58 13.57 17.32
N ASP A 95 -21.89 13.74 17.33
CA ASP A 95 -22.82 12.94 18.12
C ASP A 95 -22.83 11.47 17.69
N GLU A 96 -23.39 10.62 18.56
CA GLU A 96 -23.58 9.21 18.29
C GLU A 96 -25.01 8.90 17.89
N THR A 97 -25.15 8.25 16.75
CA THR A 97 -26.35 7.55 16.30
C THR A 97 -26.01 6.12 15.92
N THR A 98 -26.99 5.23 15.91
CA THR A 98 -26.76 3.80 15.61
C THR A 98 -26.12 3.63 14.23
N GLY A 99 -24.92 3.02 14.18
CA GLY A 99 -24.18 2.75 12.95
C GLY A 99 -23.32 3.92 12.44
N LYS A 100 -23.34 5.09 13.05
CA LYS A 100 -22.53 6.24 12.66
C LYS A 100 -21.04 6.02 12.90
N ASP A 101 -20.70 5.18 13.86
CA ASP A 101 -19.33 4.79 14.17
C ASP A 101 -18.61 4.14 12.97
N MET A 102 -19.26 3.18 12.31
CA MET A 102 -18.72 2.54 11.12
C MET A 102 -18.59 3.54 9.96
N TYR A 103 -19.61 4.36 9.75
CA TYR A 103 -19.57 5.37 8.70
C TYR A 103 -18.44 6.39 8.95
N ARG A 104 -18.25 6.82 10.21
CA ARG A 104 -17.15 7.72 10.61
C ARG A 104 -15.79 7.07 10.36
N HIS A 105 -15.61 5.82 10.77
CA HIS A 105 -14.40 5.04 10.50
C HIS A 105 -14.08 5.00 9.01
N ASP A 106 -15.05 4.59 8.18
CA ASP A 106 -14.87 4.48 6.73
C ASP A 106 -14.57 5.84 6.09
N LEU A 107 -15.25 6.90 6.52
CA LEU A 107 -15.02 8.26 6.06
C LEU A 107 -13.58 8.71 6.31
N ILE A 108 -13.09 8.56 7.53
CA ILE A 108 -11.74 9.01 7.92
C ILE A 108 -10.68 8.18 7.20
N CYS A 109 -10.81 6.87 7.16
CA CYS A 109 -9.90 5.99 6.44
C CYS A 109 -9.90 6.29 4.93
N SER A 110 -11.08 6.46 4.32
CA SER A 110 -11.22 6.79 2.91
C SER A 110 -10.63 8.16 2.57
N GLN A 111 -10.82 9.16 3.43
CA GLN A 111 -10.24 10.49 3.24
C GLN A 111 -8.72 10.45 3.33
N SER A 112 -8.17 9.74 4.32
CA SER A 112 -6.73 9.49 4.45
C SER A 112 -6.15 8.81 3.19
N ALA A 113 -6.82 7.79 2.66
CA ALA A 113 -6.42 7.07 1.44
C ALA A 113 -6.40 7.97 0.21
N ARG A 114 -7.50 8.71 -0.02
CA ARG A 114 -7.65 9.60 -1.18
C ARG A 114 -6.57 10.67 -1.22
N LEU A 115 -6.21 11.20 -0.05
CA LEU A 115 -5.27 12.29 0.10
C LEU A 115 -3.83 11.84 0.32
N VAL A 116 -3.61 10.52 0.45
CA VAL A 116 -2.31 9.92 0.78
C VAL A 116 -1.69 10.67 1.96
N CYS A 117 -2.40 10.73 3.08
CA CYS A 117 -2.00 11.51 4.26
C CYS A 117 -2.25 10.75 5.56
N GLY A 118 -1.61 11.21 6.63
CA GLY A 118 -2.04 10.92 7.98
C GLY A 118 -3.31 11.71 8.30
N TYR A 119 -4.29 11.08 8.93
CA TYR A 119 -5.50 11.76 9.40
C TYR A 119 -5.73 11.45 10.88
N VAL A 120 -5.78 12.51 11.69
CA VAL A 120 -6.01 12.42 13.13
C VAL A 120 -7.37 13.03 13.46
N TYR A 121 -8.29 12.19 13.85
CA TYR A 121 -9.64 12.58 14.23
C TYR A 121 -9.82 12.44 15.74
N ALA A 122 -10.12 13.54 16.42
CA ALA A 122 -10.38 13.58 17.85
C ALA A 122 -11.83 14.02 18.10
N ASN A 123 -12.61 13.19 18.78
CA ASN A 123 -14.03 13.43 19.02
C ASN A 123 -14.34 13.71 20.47
N ALA A 124 -15.35 14.54 20.72
CA ALA A 124 -15.91 14.76 22.03
C ALA A 124 -16.39 13.44 22.66
N GLY A 125 -16.18 13.29 23.95
CA GLY A 125 -16.52 12.10 24.72
C GLY A 125 -17.34 12.40 25.97
N GLU A 126 -17.19 11.54 26.97
CA GLU A 126 -17.86 11.71 28.27
C GLU A 126 -17.45 13.04 28.92
N GLY A 127 -18.42 13.75 29.44
CA GLY A 127 -18.24 15.05 30.09
C GLY A 127 -18.49 16.24 29.17
N GLU A 128 -18.68 16.01 27.85
CA GLU A 128 -19.14 17.05 26.96
C GLU A 128 -20.60 17.39 27.22
N SER A 129 -20.97 18.64 26.97
CA SER A 129 -22.36 19.09 27.15
C SER A 129 -23.29 18.35 26.17
N THR A 130 -24.31 17.69 26.74
CA THR A 130 -25.32 16.97 25.98
C THR A 130 -26.66 17.69 26.14
N GLN A 131 -27.22 18.27 25.22
CA GLN A 131 -28.60 18.74 25.26
C GLN A 131 -29.50 17.64 24.67
N ASP A 132 -29.48 17.53 23.34
CA ASP A 132 -30.19 16.50 22.60
C ASP A 132 -29.22 15.46 22.03
N LEU A 133 -27.94 15.55 22.33
CA LEU A 133 -26.85 14.80 21.73
C LEU A 133 -26.14 13.90 22.75
N VAL A 134 -25.56 12.81 22.27
CA VAL A 134 -24.65 11.96 23.03
C VAL A 134 -23.34 11.84 22.27
N PHE A 135 -22.22 11.98 22.96
CA PHE A 135 -20.88 11.90 22.37
C PHE A 135 -20.17 10.61 22.78
N GLY A 136 -19.59 9.94 21.82
CA GLY A 136 -18.98 8.62 22.02
C GLY A 136 -17.48 8.63 22.26
N GLY A 137 -16.78 9.72 21.99
CA GLY A 137 -15.32 9.79 22.16
C GLY A 137 -14.53 8.94 21.19
N GLN A 138 -15.09 8.58 20.03
CA GLN A 138 -14.39 7.80 19.01
C GLN A 138 -13.27 8.62 18.38
N ASN A 139 -12.03 8.33 18.77
CA ASN A 139 -10.82 8.90 18.18
C ASN A 139 -10.24 7.94 17.15
N ILE A 140 -9.72 8.45 16.03
CA ILE A 140 -9.20 7.62 14.94
C ILE A 140 -7.90 8.23 14.43
N ILE A 141 -6.86 7.40 14.29
CA ILE A 141 -5.63 7.76 13.59
C ILE A 141 -5.52 6.85 12.38
N ALA A 142 -5.52 7.45 11.20
CA ALA A 142 -5.41 6.72 9.92
C ALA A 142 -4.23 7.23 9.10
N GLU A 143 -3.62 6.34 8.32
CA GLU A 143 -2.52 6.63 7.40
C GLU A 143 -2.79 5.94 6.06
N ASN A 144 -2.89 6.72 4.99
CA ASN A 144 -3.08 6.20 3.63
C ASN A 144 -4.13 5.07 3.54
N GLY A 145 -5.27 5.28 4.18
CA GLY A 145 -6.41 4.37 4.18
C GLY A 145 -6.39 3.27 5.23
N THR A 146 -5.30 3.12 5.96
CA THR A 146 -5.20 2.14 7.04
C THR A 146 -5.51 2.80 8.37
N CYS A 147 -6.47 2.27 9.12
CA CYS A 147 -6.65 2.64 10.52
C CYS A 147 -5.47 2.10 11.33
N LEU A 148 -4.64 2.98 11.88
CA LEU A 148 -3.52 2.60 12.73
C LEU A 148 -4.00 2.26 14.14
N VAL A 149 -4.89 3.09 14.68
CA VAL A 149 -5.50 2.90 15.99
C VAL A 149 -6.83 3.64 16.07
N GLU A 150 -7.77 3.04 16.79
CA GLU A 150 -9.09 3.60 17.10
C GLU A 150 -9.41 3.40 18.56
N SER A 151 -9.95 4.43 19.22
CA SER A 151 -10.36 4.34 20.62
C SER A 151 -11.67 3.57 20.77
N ARG A 152 -11.89 3.05 21.99
CA ARG A 152 -13.19 2.51 22.36
C ARG A 152 -14.20 3.66 22.52
N ARG A 153 -15.44 3.38 22.17
CA ARG A 153 -16.53 4.36 22.36
C ARG A 153 -17.02 4.38 23.82
N PHE A 154 -17.56 5.52 24.23
CA PHE A 154 -18.17 5.76 25.52
C PHE A 154 -17.18 5.64 26.69
N ILE A 155 -15.91 5.87 26.40
CA ILE A 155 -14.81 5.92 27.36
C ILE A 155 -13.88 7.05 26.92
N ASN A 156 -13.43 7.88 27.87
CA ASN A 156 -12.39 8.86 27.61
C ASN A 156 -11.04 8.17 27.54
N GLU A 157 -10.48 8.09 26.35
CA GLU A 157 -9.24 7.37 26.05
C GLU A 157 -8.35 8.20 25.14
N SER A 158 -7.08 8.27 25.46
CA SER A 158 -6.06 8.81 24.57
C SER A 158 -5.44 7.69 23.73
N ILE A 159 -5.25 7.94 22.46
CA ILE A 159 -4.62 7.00 21.53
C ILE A 159 -3.38 7.61 20.89
N CYS A 160 -2.39 6.79 20.61
CA CYS A 160 -1.14 7.16 19.94
C CYS A 160 -0.79 6.13 18.86
N ALA A 161 -0.19 6.60 17.78
CA ALA A 161 0.35 5.75 16.73
C ALA A 161 1.52 6.44 16.04
N ASP A 162 2.45 5.65 15.49
CA ASP A 162 3.52 6.16 14.64
C ASP A 162 3.06 6.23 13.18
N MET A 163 3.30 7.36 12.53
CA MET A 163 3.03 7.58 11.11
C MET A 163 4.35 7.58 10.31
N ASP A 164 4.33 6.95 9.14
CA ASP A 164 5.46 6.91 8.21
C ASP A 164 5.32 8.04 7.17
N LEU A 165 5.83 9.22 7.53
CA LEU A 165 5.73 10.42 6.69
C LEU A 165 6.57 10.32 5.41
N GLU A 166 7.72 9.67 5.46
CA GLU A 166 8.59 9.45 4.29
C GLU A 166 7.88 8.57 3.25
N ARG A 167 7.17 7.56 3.71
CA ARG A 167 6.34 6.72 2.85
C ARG A 167 5.23 7.51 2.18
N LEU A 168 4.51 8.36 2.93
CA LEU A 168 3.46 9.20 2.37
C LEU A 168 3.99 10.12 1.26
N ASP A 169 5.13 10.76 1.50
CA ASP A 169 5.79 11.62 0.52
C ASP A 169 6.26 10.82 -0.72
N SER A 170 6.83 9.63 -0.51
CA SER A 170 7.23 8.73 -1.60
C SER A 170 6.04 8.28 -2.46
N GLU A 171 4.92 7.92 -1.86
CA GLU A 171 3.71 7.53 -2.58
C GLU A 171 3.15 8.71 -3.40
N ARG A 172 3.08 9.92 -2.83
CA ARG A 172 2.64 11.12 -3.56
C ARG A 172 3.52 11.43 -4.75
N ARG A 173 4.85 11.33 -4.61
CA ARG A 173 5.82 11.56 -5.71
C ARG A 173 5.66 10.57 -6.86
N ARG A 174 5.19 9.36 -6.60
CA ARG A 174 4.90 8.36 -7.64
C ARG A 174 3.61 8.65 -8.40
N MET A 175 2.70 9.40 -7.83
CA MET A 175 1.41 9.72 -8.42
C MET A 175 1.51 10.96 -9.32
N SER A 176 1.61 10.76 -10.63
CA SER A 176 1.66 11.86 -11.61
C SER A 176 0.42 12.78 -11.59
N THR A 177 -0.66 12.32 -10.97
CA THR A 177 -1.91 13.07 -10.79
C THR A 177 -1.95 13.89 -9.50
N PHE A 178 -0.94 13.75 -8.63
CA PHE A 178 -0.81 14.60 -7.46
C PHE A 178 -0.09 15.88 -7.87
N PRO A 179 -0.70 17.09 -7.71
CA PRO A 179 -0.14 18.33 -8.22
C PRO A 179 1.10 18.78 -7.45
N ASP A 180 1.85 19.71 -8.04
CA ASP A 180 2.90 20.43 -7.31
C ASP A 180 2.30 21.23 -6.15
N PRO A 181 2.70 20.96 -4.91
CA PRO A 181 2.15 21.67 -3.75
C PRO A 181 2.42 23.17 -3.76
N ALA A 182 3.48 23.64 -4.42
CA ALA A 182 3.80 25.06 -4.50
C ALA A 182 2.73 25.84 -5.28
N ALA A 183 2.34 25.33 -6.45
CA ALA A 183 1.29 25.94 -7.27
C ALA A 183 -0.07 25.94 -6.53
N ALA A 184 -0.42 24.83 -5.90
CA ALA A 184 -1.67 24.71 -5.15
C ALA A 184 -1.71 25.66 -3.92
N ARG A 185 -0.57 25.90 -3.27
CA ARG A 185 -0.48 26.89 -2.17
C ARG A 185 -0.72 28.31 -2.65
N GLU A 186 -0.11 28.70 -3.77
CA GLU A 186 -0.27 30.04 -4.33
C GLU A 186 -1.71 30.29 -4.77
N GLU A 187 -2.29 29.38 -5.55
CA GLU A 187 -3.68 29.47 -6.03
C GLU A 187 -4.68 29.50 -4.87
N GLY A 188 -4.50 28.64 -3.87
CA GLY A 188 -5.35 28.54 -2.69
C GLY A 188 -5.15 29.69 -1.68
N GLY A 189 -4.15 30.53 -1.85
CA GLY A 189 -3.82 31.61 -0.91
C GLY A 189 -3.43 31.10 0.48
N TYR A 190 -2.67 30.02 0.51
CA TYR A 190 -2.19 29.42 1.76
C TYR A 190 -1.08 30.24 2.41
N LEU A 191 -1.13 30.31 3.73
CA LEU A 191 -0.02 30.83 4.55
C LEU A 191 0.63 29.65 5.29
N THR A 192 1.96 29.55 5.17
CA THR A 192 2.74 28.55 5.91
C THR A 192 3.28 29.19 7.18
N VAL A 193 3.00 28.57 8.31
CA VAL A 193 3.52 28.89 9.64
C VAL A 193 4.55 27.86 10.00
N GLU A 194 5.76 28.29 10.31
CA GLU A 194 6.85 27.39 10.67
C GLU A 194 6.86 27.10 12.17
N PHE A 195 7.17 25.85 12.52
CA PHE A 195 7.42 25.42 13.88
C PHE A 195 8.57 24.42 13.94
N SER A 196 9.08 24.14 15.12
CA SER A 196 10.18 23.19 15.32
C SER A 196 9.94 22.38 16.58
N PHE A 197 10.28 21.10 16.53
CA PHE A 197 10.46 20.31 17.76
C PHE A 197 11.82 20.63 18.37
N ASP A 198 11.88 20.65 19.69
CA ASP A 198 13.16 20.62 20.38
C ASP A 198 13.80 19.25 20.14
N ALA A 199 15.11 19.24 19.90
CA ALA A 199 15.83 17.97 19.89
C ALA A 199 15.60 17.32 21.26
N VAL A 200 14.97 16.14 21.25
CA VAL A 200 14.86 15.34 22.47
C VAL A 200 16.28 14.93 22.82
N SER A 201 16.87 15.53 23.87
CA SER A 201 18.14 15.04 24.38
C SER A 201 17.92 13.60 24.84
N GLU A 202 18.84 12.70 24.52
CA GLU A 202 18.77 11.28 24.93
C GLU A 202 18.53 11.11 26.42
N ASP A 203 18.91 12.10 27.23
CA ASP A 203 18.65 12.14 28.67
C ASP A 203 17.19 12.46 29.05
N SER A 204 16.44 13.17 28.19
CA SER A 204 15.03 13.50 28.44
C SER A 204 14.09 12.34 28.13
N ALA A 205 14.49 11.42 27.27
CA ALA A 205 13.75 10.20 26.98
C ALA A 205 13.78 9.19 28.14
N ARG A 206 14.71 9.36 29.08
CA ARG A 206 14.86 8.48 30.25
C ARG A 206 14.05 8.91 31.47
N SER A 207 13.45 10.09 31.50
CA SER A 207 12.83 10.68 32.70
C SER A 207 11.30 10.85 32.64
N GLN A 208 10.61 10.37 31.62
CA GLN A 208 9.15 10.39 31.61
C GLN A 208 8.60 9.02 32.00
N ASP A 209 7.94 9.03 33.16
CA ASP A 209 7.27 7.93 33.83
C ASP A 209 6.65 6.87 32.91
N THR A 210 7.29 5.72 32.88
CA THR A 210 6.78 4.47 32.35
C THR A 210 5.84 3.80 33.35
N GLN A 211 4.61 4.28 33.46
CA GLN A 211 3.51 3.50 34.05
C GLN A 211 2.45 3.11 33.00
N ALA A 212 2.86 2.77 31.80
CA ALA A 212 2.00 2.10 30.82
C ALA A 212 2.83 1.12 29.99
N HIS A 213 2.74 -0.14 30.40
CA HIS A 213 3.22 -1.34 29.69
C HIS A 213 4.73 -1.49 29.43
N GLY A 214 5.30 -2.39 30.24
CA GLY A 214 6.68 -2.79 30.26
C GLY A 214 7.27 -3.22 28.93
N SER A 215 8.21 -2.42 28.43
CA SER A 215 9.32 -2.88 27.62
C SER A 215 10.52 -1.96 27.84
N THR A 216 11.59 -2.55 28.34
CA THR A 216 12.89 -1.91 28.58
C THR A 216 13.82 -2.18 27.41
N GLN A 217 13.75 -1.37 26.34
CA GLN A 217 14.83 -1.32 25.35
C GLN A 217 15.07 0.14 24.90
N PRO A 218 16.33 0.55 24.65
CA PRO A 218 16.65 1.87 24.11
C PRO A 218 16.31 1.90 22.62
N GLY A 219 15.19 2.55 22.30
CA GLY A 219 14.53 2.60 21.02
C GLY A 219 13.10 2.15 21.24
N GLY A 220 12.20 3.05 21.67
CA GLY A 220 10.83 2.72 22.09
C GLY A 220 10.11 1.79 21.10
N ASP A 221 9.19 0.98 21.60
CA ASP A 221 8.38 0.12 20.76
C ASP A 221 7.67 0.96 19.70
N VAL A 222 7.74 0.54 18.46
CA VAL A 222 7.00 1.17 17.36
C VAL A 222 5.50 1.03 17.61
N LEU A 223 4.80 2.16 17.74
CA LEU A 223 3.36 2.23 18.02
C LEU A 223 2.53 2.04 16.75
N ARG A 224 2.90 1.07 15.93
CA ARG A 224 2.11 0.62 14.79
C ARG A 224 2.29 -0.86 14.55
N TYR A 225 1.26 -1.49 14.06
CA TYR A 225 1.37 -2.89 13.64
C TYR A 225 2.15 -2.99 12.33
N VAL A 226 3.21 -3.80 12.35
CA VAL A 226 3.97 -4.18 11.15
C VAL A 226 3.68 -5.64 10.88
N ASP A 227 3.06 -5.94 9.73
CA ASP A 227 2.76 -7.33 9.36
C ASP A 227 4.06 -8.03 8.94
N PRO A 228 4.49 -9.10 9.67
CA PRO A 228 5.68 -9.87 9.29
C PRO A 228 5.48 -10.70 8.02
N ALA A 229 4.24 -10.86 7.55
CA ALA A 229 3.90 -11.58 6.33
C ALA A 229 2.90 -10.79 5.46
N PRO A 230 3.28 -9.60 4.94
CA PRO A 230 2.35 -8.65 4.31
C PRO A 230 1.69 -9.20 3.05
N PHE A 231 2.29 -10.22 2.42
CA PHE A 231 1.77 -10.84 1.19
C PHE A 231 0.82 -12.01 1.47
N VAL A 232 0.86 -12.58 2.67
CA VAL A 232 0.09 -13.79 3.02
C VAL A 232 -0.86 -13.48 4.17
N PRO A 233 -2.16 -13.21 3.93
CA PRO A 233 -3.12 -12.95 5.00
C PRO A 233 -3.19 -14.12 5.99
N ARG A 234 -3.23 -13.82 7.30
CA ARG A 234 -3.37 -14.80 8.36
C ARG A 234 -4.77 -15.43 8.35
N ASP A 235 -5.78 -14.62 8.10
CA ASP A 235 -7.16 -15.10 7.97
C ASP A 235 -7.33 -15.98 6.73
N GLU A 236 -7.88 -17.17 6.92
CA GLU A 236 -8.02 -18.17 5.85
C GLU A 236 -8.95 -17.71 4.73
N ARG A 237 -10.05 -17.02 5.05
CA ARG A 237 -10.99 -16.51 4.03
C ARG A 237 -10.35 -15.42 3.19
N GLN A 238 -9.64 -14.50 3.83
CA GLN A 238 -8.90 -13.46 3.12
C GLN A 238 -7.79 -14.04 2.26
N ARG A 239 -7.04 -15.04 2.77
CA ARG A 239 -5.99 -15.73 2.03
C ARG A 239 -6.55 -16.46 0.81
N ASN A 240 -7.64 -17.21 0.96
CA ASN A 240 -8.28 -17.92 -0.14
C ASN A 240 -8.81 -16.94 -1.20
N ARG A 241 -9.45 -15.84 -0.78
CA ARG A 241 -9.89 -14.78 -1.69
C ARG A 241 -8.73 -14.17 -2.45
N ARG A 242 -7.62 -13.86 -1.78
CA ARG A 242 -6.41 -13.29 -2.42
C ARG A 242 -5.77 -14.26 -3.41
N CYS A 243 -5.66 -15.55 -3.05
CA CYS A 243 -5.14 -16.58 -3.97
C CYS A 243 -6.02 -16.71 -5.22
N GLU A 244 -7.34 -16.74 -5.06
CA GLU A 244 -8.28 -16.79 -6.18
C GLU A 244 -8.18 -15.56 -7.07
N GLU A 245 -8.03 -14.38 -6.48
CA GLU A 245 -7.84 -13.12 -7.21
C GLU A 245 -6.55 -13.12 -8.01
N ILE A 246 -5.42 -13.54 -7.41
CA ILE A 246 -4.12 -13.64 -8.09
C ILE A 246 -4.18 -14.58 -9.28
N LEU A 247 -4.71 -15.78 -9.10
CA LEU A 247 -4.88 -16.76 -10.18
C LEU A 247 -5.79 -16.22 -11.29
N SER A 248 -6.86 -15.53 -10.92
CA SER A 248 -7.80 -14.95 -11.88
C SER A 248 -7.16 -13.83 -12.71
N ILE A 249 -6.42 -12.91 -12.08
CA ILE A 249 -5.71 -11.82 -12.77
C ILE A 249 -4.74 -12.39 -13.79
N GLN A 250 -3.90 -13.34 -13.38
CA GLN A 250 -2.90 -13.95 -14.27
C GLN A 250 -3.56 -14.73 -15.41
N ALA A 251 -4.57 -15.56 -15.11
CA ALA A 251 -5.28 -16.34 -16.11
C ALA A 251 -6.03 -15.47 -17.13
N MET A 252 -6.64 -14.38 -16.70
CA MET A 252 -7.30 -13.44 -17.61
C MET A 252 -6.32 -12.69 -18.51
N GLY A 253 -5.15 -12.32 -17.98
CA GLY A 253 -4.07 -11.74 -18.79
C GLY A 253 -3.62 -12.70 -19.90
N LEU A 254 -3.33 -13.95 -19.54
CA LEU A 254 -2.94 -14.98 -20.51
C LEU A 254 -4.07 -15.32 -21.49
N LYS A 255 -5.29 -15.47 -21.00
CA LYS A 255 -6.48 -15.67 -21.84
C LYS A 255 -6.56 -14.63 -22.94
N LYS A 256 -6.40 -13.35 -22.60
CA LYS A 256 -6.48 -12.26 -23.57
C LYS A 256 -5.37 -12.34 -24.63
N ARG A 257 -4.17 -12.78 -24.28
CA ARG A 257 -3.07 -12.98 -25.23
C ARG A 257 -3.36 -14.13 -26.19
N LEU A 258 -3.82 -15.27 -25.68
CA LEU A 258 -4.21 -16.41 -26.51
C LEU A 258 -5.34 -16.06 -27.49
N GLU A 259 -6.38 -15.37 -27.02
CA GLU A 259 -7.47 -14.88 -27.90
C GLU A 259 -6.95 -13.95 -28.99
N HIS A 260 -6.10 -12.98 -28.64
CA HIS A 260 -5.60 -11.98 -29.58
C HIS A 260 -4.70 -12.59 -30.63
N THR A 261 -3.83 -13.53 -30.27
CA THR A 261 -2.93 -14.21 -31.18
C THR A 261 -3.58 -15.36 -31.98
N GLY A 262 -4.72 -15.83 -31.51
CA GLY A 262 -5.36 -17.04 -32.05
C GLY A 262 -4.62 -18.33 -31.73
N CYS A 263 -3.67 -18.30 -30.77
CA CYS A 263 -2.92 -19.48 -30.36
C CYS A 263 -3.77 -20.44 -29.52
N HIS A 264 -3.69 -21.72 -29.89
CA HIS A 264 -4.32 -22.83 -29.17
C HIS A 264 -3.32 -23.76 -28.49
N GLU A 265 -2.03 -23.46 -28.64
CA GLU A 265 -0.92 -24.21 -28.08
C GLU A 265 -0.09 -23.30 -27.15
N ALA A 266 0.37 -23.84 -26.05
CA ALA A 266 1.24 -23.16 -25.08
C ALA A 266 2.38 -24.08 -24.65
N VAL A 267 3.59 -23.53 -24.53
CA VAL A 267 4.79 -24.29 -24.17
C VAL A 267 5.33 -23.78 -22.85
N ILE A 268 5.56 -24.67 -21.90
CA ILE A 268 6.02 -24.34 -20.55
C ILE A 268 7.23 -25.20 -20.19
N GLY A 269 8.30 -24.56 -19.74
CA GLY A 269 9.40 -25.27 -19.09
C GLY A 269 8.99 -25.71 -17.69
N LEU A 270 8.77 -27.03 -17.49
CA LEU A 270 8.29 -27.56 -16.22
C LEU A 270 9.45 -28.15 -15.42
N SER A 271 10.00 -27.37 -14.49
CA SER A 271 11.09 -27.78 -13.61
C SER A 271 10.65 -28.63 -12.42
N GLY A 272 9.35 -28.58 -12.07
CA GLY A 272 8.80 -29.15 -10.83
C GLY A 272 8.98 -28.26 -9.59
N GLY A 273 9.45 -27.03 -9.76
CA GLY A 273 9.46 -25.95 -8.77
C GLY A 273 8.13 -25.22 -8.69
N LEU A 274 8.00 -24.30 -7.71
CA LEU A 274 6.75 -23.57 -7.47
C LEU A 274 6.35 -22.66 -8.62
N ASP A 275 7.29 -21.94 -9.21
CA ASP A 275 7.03 -20.94 -10.26
C ASP A 275 6.48 -21.60 -11.52
N SER A 276 7.13 -22.66 -11.98
CA SER A 276 6.65 -23.45 -13.12
C SER A 276 5.32 -24.15 -12.84
N THR A 277 5.07 -24.55 -11.59
CA THR A 277 3.79 -25.10 -11.15
C THR A 277 2.69 -24.05 -11.22
N LEU A 278 2.93 -22.84 -10.71
CA LEU A 278 1.98 -21.74 -10.78
C LEU A 278 1.68 -21.35 -12.24
N ALA A 279 2.71 -21.20 -13.07
CA ALA A 279 2.54 -20.89 -14.48
C ALA A 279 1.69 -21.94 -15.21
N LEU A 280 1.88 -23.23 -14.91
CA LEU A 280 1.06 -24.29 -15.48
C LEU A 280 -0.40 -24.20 -15.01
N LEU A 281 -0.67 -23.96 -13.72
CA LEU A 281 -2.04 -23.82 -13.19
C LEU A 281 -2.76 -22.62 -13.79
N VAL A 282 -2.08 -21.50 -13.95
CA VAL A 282 -2.59 -20.30 -14.64
C VAL A 282 -2.93 -20.62 -16.09
N THR A 283 -2.07 -21.35 -16.79
CA THR A 283 -2.28 -21.74 -18.19
C THR A 283 -3.47 -22.68 -18.33
N VAL A 284 -3.59 -23.67 -17.46
CA VAL A 284 -4.77 -24.58 -17.41
C VAL A 284 -6.05 -23.77 -17.23
N ARG A 285 -6.07 -22.82 -16.32
CA ARG A 285 -7.25 -21.96 -16.06
C ARG A 285 -7.60 -21.07 -17.26
N ALA A 286 -6.61 -20.54 -17.95
CA ALA A 286 -6.82 -19.78 -19.18
C ALA A 286 -7.39 -20.64 -20.31
N PHE A 287 -6.85 -21.84 -20.52
CA PHE A 287 -7.34 -22.81 -21.50
C PHE A 287 -8.77 -23.24 -21.23
N ASP A 288 -9.07 -23.61 -19.98
CA ASP A 288 -10.44 -23.98 -19.57
C ASP A 288 -11.43 -22.84 -19.83
N SER A 289 -11.04 -21.59 -19.53
CA SER A 289 -11.86 -20.40 -19.77
C SER A 289 -12.13 -20.12 -21.23
N LEU A 290 -11.22 -20.51 -22.13
CA LEU A 290 -11.32 -20.42 -23.57
C LEU A 290 -11.97 -21.67 -24.19
N ARG A 291 -12.20 -22.73 -23.42
CA ARG A 291 -12.64 -24.04 -23.87
C ARG A 291 -11.66 -24.66 -24.89
N ILE A 292 -10.37 -24.35 -24.74
CA ILE A 292 -9.30 -24.97 -25.50
C ILE A 292 -8.90 -26.28 -24.79
N PRO A 293 -8.70 -27.40 -25.53
CA PRO A 293 -8.29 -28.65 -24.92
C PRO A 293 -6.94 -28.51 -24.19
N ARG A 294 -6.83 -29.01 -22.97
CA ARG A 294 -5.57 -28.98 -22.18
C ARG A 294 -4.43 -29.76 -22.84
N SER A 295 -4.72 -30.64 -23.82
CA SER A 295 -3.73 -31.26 -24.64
C SER A 295 -2.93 -30.30 -25.58
N GLY A 296 -3.37 -29.05 -25.68
CA GLY A 296 -2.60 -27.96 -26.28
C GLY A 296 -1.55 -27.34 -25.35
N ILE A 297 -1.46 -27.80 -24.08
CA ILE A 297 -0.41 -27.37 -23.15
C ILE A 297 0.75 -28.37 -23.22
N HIS A 298 1.90 -27.92 -23.71
CA HIS A 298 3.14 -28.68 -23.82
C HIS A 298 4.04 -28.37 -22.63
N CYS A 299 4.09 -29.28 -21.67
CA CYS A 299 5.02 -29.22 -20.56
C CYS A 299 6.34 -29.86 -20.98
N ILE A 300 7.42 -29.10 -20.98
CA ILE A 300 8.75 -29.58 -21.37
C ILE A 300 9.60 -29.69 -20.10
N THR A 301 10.03 -30.89 -19.79
CA THR A 301 11.04 -31.12 -18.74
C THR A 301 12.40 -31.35 -19.38
N MET A 302 13.41 -30.64 -18.89
CA MET A 302 14.73 -30.59 -19.49
C MET A 302 15.80 -30.96 -18.47
N PRO A 303 15.99 -32.27 -18.19
CA PRO A 303 17.01 -32.68 -17.24
C PRO A 303 18.42 -32.30 -17.74
N CYS A 304 19.21 -31.77 -16.79
CA CYS A 304 20.62 -31.43 -16.98
C CYS A 304 21.39 -31.77 -15.69
N PHE A 305 22.57 -31.21 -15.49
CA PHE A 305 23.49 -31.57 -14.38
C PHE A 305 22.92 -31.37 -12.97
N GLY A 306 22.05 -30.38 -12.76
CA GLY A 306 21.47 -30.05 -11.45
C GLY A 306 20.04 -30.58 -11.17
N THR A 307 19.50 -31.43 -12.06
CA THR A 307 18.13 -31.95 -11.90
C THR A 307 18.06 -33.04 -10.85
N THR A 308 17.17 -32.89 -9.86
CA THR A 308 16.94 -33.92 -8.81
C THR A 308 15.75 -34.79 -9.17
N ASP A 309 15.76 -36.08 -8.71
CA ASP A 309 14.65 -37.03 -8.92
C ASP A 309 13.31 -36.46 -8.39
N ARG A 310 13.35 -35.74 -7.26
CA ARG A 310 12.15 -35.17 -6.65
C ARG A 310 11.47 -34.14 -7.56
N THR A 311 12.22 -33.21 -8.09
CA THR A 311 11.68 -32.15 -8.98
C THR A 311 11.18 -32.73 -10.28
N TYR A 312 11.92 -33.68 -10.85
CA TYR A 312 11.51 -34.42 -12.05
C TYR A 312 10.17 -35.16 -11.83
N ASN A 313 10.05 -35.96 -10.77
CA ASN A 313 8.82 -36.69 -10.46
C ASN A 313 7.63 -35.77 -10.20
N ASN A 314 7.85 -34.59 -9.57
CA ASN A 314 6.83 -33.55 -9.39
C ASN A 314 6.32 -33.05 -10.74
N ALA A 315 7.20 -32.74 -11.67
CA ALA A 315 6.85 -32.26 -13.00
C ALA A 315 6.00 -33.29 -13.76
N CYS A 316 6.45 -34.55 -13.79
CA CYS A 316 5.72 -35.64 -14.45
C CYS A 316 4.33 -35.88 -13.85
N THR A 317 4.25 -35.91 -12.52
CA THR A 317 2.98 -36.13 -11.80
C THR A 317 2.01 -34.99 -12.04
N LEU A 318 2.48 -33.76 -12.01
CA LEU A 318 1.64 -32.57 -12.18
C LEU A 318 1.07 -32.50 -13.60
N ALA A 319 1.93 -32.64 -14.63
CA ALA A 319 1.49 -32.61 -16.03
C ALA A 319 0.41 -33.67 -16.30
N GLY A 320 0.60 -34.89 -15.80
CA GLY A 320 -0.38 -35.99 -15.93
C GLY A 320 -1.70 -35.66 -15.21
N LYS A 321 -1.67 -35.10 -14.01
CA LYS A 321 -2.88 -34.77 -13.24
C LYS A 321 -3.71 -33.67 -13.88
N VAL A 322 -3.08 -32.68 -14.51
CA VAL A 322 -3.81 -31.60 -15.19
C VAL A 322 -4.25 -31.92 -16.60
N GLY A 323 -3.77 -33.04 -17.18
CA GLY A 323 -4.09 -33.45 -18.54
C GLY A 323 -3.33 -32.71 -19.62
N ALA A 324 -2.15 -32.17 -19.32
CA ALA A 324 -1.23 -31.54 -20.24
C ALA A 324 -0.32 -32.60 -20.92
N LYS A 325 0.20 -32.28 -22.11
CA LYS A 325 1.22 -33.13 -22.75
C LYS A 325 2.56 -32.94 -22.08
N LEU A 326 3.23 -34.00 -21.70
CA LEU A 326 4.59 -33.98 -21.17
C LEU A 326 5.57 -34.49 -22.22
N ARG A 327 6.64 -33.73 -22.46
CA ARG A 327 7.79 -34.14 -23.30
C ARG A 327 9.08 -33.94 -22.50
N GLU A 328 9.92 -34.94 -22.47
CA GLU A 328 11.26 -34.86 -21.90
C GLU A 328 12.27 -34.58 -23.00
N ILE A 329 13.15 -33.61 -22.76
CA ILE A 329 14.27 -33.28 -23.65
C ILE A 329 15.52 -33.17 -22.80
N ASN A 330 16.42 -34.14 -22.96
CA ASN A 330 17.72 -34.11 -22.29
C ASN A 330 18.65 -33.12 -23.00
N ILE A 331 19.02 -32.05 -22.30
CA ILE A 331 19.85 -30.98 -22.88
C ILE A 331 21.34 -31.14 -22.53
N ARG A 332 21.72 -32.22 -21.84
CA ARG A 332 23.10 -32.40 -21.35
C ARG A 332 24.14 -32.40 -22.47
N GLU A 333 23.87 -33.09 -23.56
CA GLU A 333 24.80 -33.15 -24.67
C GLU A 333 24.97 -31.79 -25.36
N ALA A 334 23.90 -31.06 -25.60
CA ALA A 334 23.94 -29.71 -26.17
C ALA A 334 24.76 -28.74 -25.33
N VAL A 335 24.52 -28.75 -24.02
CA VAL A 335 25.28 -27.89 -23.05
C VAL A 335 26.75 -28.33 -22.98
N THR A 336 27.05 -29.64 -22.96
CA THR A 336 28.42 -30.13 -23.00
C THR A 336 29.15 -29.68 -24.25
N ARG A 337 28.51 -29.80 -25.40
CA ARG A 337 29.07 -29.32 -26.67
C ARG A 337 29.32 -27.82 -26.67
N HIS A 338 28.38 -27.05 -26.13
CA HIS A 338 28.55 -25.60 -25.97
C HIS A 338 29.75 -25.26 -25.07
N PHE A 339 29.98 -25.97 -23.96
CA PHE A 339 31.15 -25.77 -23.13
C PHE A 339 32.45 -26.07 -23.86
N GLU A 340 32.49 -27.15 -24.63
CA GLU A 340 33.66 -27.48 -25.53
C GLU A 340 33.94 -26.32 -26.49
N ASP A 341 32.91 -25.82 -27.20
CA ASP A 341 33.05 -24.78 -28.22
C ASP A 341 33.57 -23.45 -27.65
N ILE A 342 33.20 -23.10 -26.40
CA ILE A 342 33.68 -21.89 -25.74
C ILE A 342 34.92 -22.09 -24.85
N GLY A 343 35.42 -23.35 -24.75
CA GLY A 343 36.57 -23.69 -23.91
C GLY A 343 36.31 -23.55 -22.40
N HIS A 344 35.05 -23.74 -21.97
CA HIS A 344 34.71 -23.70 -20.57
C HIS A 344 34.97 -25.05 -19.88
N ASP A 345 35.59 -25.00 -18.67
CA ASP A 345 35.86 -26.19 -17.89
C ASP A 345 34.56 -26.64 -17.19
N MET A 346 34.14 -27.86 -17.46
CA MET A 346 32.90 -28.43 -16.88
C MET A 346 32.91 -28.62 -15.36
N ASP A 347 34.11 -28.74 -14.79
CA ASP A 347 34.24 -28.85 -13.32
C ASP A 347 34.13 -27.50 -12.60
N LYS A 348 34.11 -26.41 -13.36
CA LYS A 348 33.97 -25.05 -12.84
C LYS A 348 32.50 -24.61 -12.83
N HIS A 349 31.84 -24.79 -11.68
CA HIS A 349 30.46 -24.41 -11.46
C HIS A 349 30.31 -22.90 -11.17
N ASP A 350 30.51 -22.07 -12.18
CA ASP A 350 30.39 -20.61 -12.10
C ASP A 350 29.13 -20.12 -12.85
N VAL A 351 29.03 -18.78 -12.99
CA VAL A 351 27.91 -18.13 -13.71
C VAL A 351 27.79 -18.62 -15.16
N THR A 352 28.89 -18.95 -15.81
CA THR A 352 28.88 -19.49 -17.18
C THR A 352 28.22 -20.86 -17.22
N TYR A 353 28.57 -21.72 -16.26
CA TYR A 353 27.99 -23.05 -16.11
C TYR A 353 26.45 -23.01 -15.93
N GLU A 354 25.96 -22.12 -15.04
CA GLU A 354 24.53 -21.98 -14.77
C GLU A 354 23.77 -21.36 -15.95
N ASN A 355 24.27 -20.25 -16.47
CA ASN A 355 23.59 -19.51 -17.53
C ASN A 355 23.56 -20.25 -18.87
N SER A 356 24.56 -21.07 -19.20
CA SER A 356 24.53 -21.87 -20.41
C SER A 356 23.39 -22.86 -20.40
N GLN A 357 23.16 -23.53 -19.27
CA GLN A 357 22.03 -24.44 -19.11
C GLN A 357 20.68 -23.70 -19.20
N ALA A 358 20.59 -22.48 -18.62
CA ALA A 358 19.38 -21.69 -18.65
C ALA A 358 19.04 -21.21 -20.07
N ARG A 359 20.04 -20.78 -20.83
CA ARG A 359 19.86 -20.34 -22.23
C ARG A 359 19.47 -21.50 -23.15
N GLU A 360 20.06 -22.67 -22.97
CA GLU A 360 19.69 -23.87 -23.74
C GLU A 360 18.23 -24.24 -23.50
N ARG A 361 17.73 -24.15 -22.22
CA ARG A 361 16.32 -24.38 -21.93
C ARG A 361 15.42 -23.39 -22.67
N THR A 362 15.80 -22.11 -22.66
CA THR A 362 15.03 -21.05 -23.33
C THR A 362 14.98 -21.29 -24.84
N GLN A 363 16.10 -21.64 -25.48
CA GLN A 363 16.17 -21.95 -26.89
C GLN A 363 15.23 -23.11 -27.24
N VAL A 364 15.30 -24.21 -26.53
CA VAL A 364 14.44 -25.40 -26.76
C VAL A 364 12.95 -25.02 -26.63
N LEU A 365 12.56 -24.23 -25.64
CA LEU A 365 11.16 -23.82 -25.46
C LEU A 365 10.68 -22.94 -26.63
N MET A 366 11.50 -22.01 -27.07
CA MET A 366 11.19 -21.14 -28.23
C MET A 366 11.03 -21.92 -29.52
N ASP A 367 11.94 -22.87 -29.78
CA ASP A 367 11.90 -23.70 -30.98
C ASP A 367 10.65 -24.59 -31.00
N ILE A 368 10.31 -25.21 -29.89
CA ILE A 368 9.07 -26.00 -29.76
C ILE A 368 7.83 -25.14 -29.95
N ALA A 369 7.83 -23.93 -29.38
CA ALA A 369 6.70 -23.01 -29.57
C ALA A 369 6.52 -22.62 -31.03
N ASN A 370 7.62 -22.41 -31.76
CA ASN A 370 7.57 -22.20 -33.22
C ASN A 370 7.06 -23.44 -34.00
N GLU A 371 7.51 -24.64 -33.59
CA GLU A 371 7.07 -25.92 -34.19
C GLU A 371 5.57 -26.13 -34.06
N VAL A 372 5.00 -25.88 -32.85
CA VAL A 372 3.59 -26.11 -32.60
C VAL A 372 2.68 -24.90 -32.88
N GLY A 373 3.25 -23.75 -33.26
CA GLY A 373 2.50 -22.51 -33.46
C GLY A 373 1.90 -21.95 -32.18
N GLY A 374 2.62 -22.10 -31.06
CA GLY A 374 2.16 -21.71 -29.72
C GLY A 374 2.92 -20.54 -29.10
N LEU A 375 2.61 -20.24 -27.85
CA LEU A 375 3.30 -19.24 -27.03
C LEU A 375 4.13 -19.92 -25.96
N VAL A 376 5.35 -19.42 -25.72
CA VAL A 376 6.10 -19.76 -24.50
C VAL A 376 5.53 -19.02 -23.30
N ILE A 377 5.20 -19.75 -22.26
CA ILE A 377 4.72 -19.18 -20.99
C ILE A 377 5.91 -19.05 -20.06
N GLY A 378 6.24 -17.80 -19.71
CA GLY A 378 7.30 -17.47 -18.78
C GLY A 378 6.95 -17.89 -17.34
N THR A 379 7.98 -18.25 -16.58
CA THR A 379 7.88 -18.65 -15.18
C THR A 379 8.62 -17.70 -14.24
N GLY A 380 9.16 -16.59 -14.77
CA GLY A 380 9.91 -15.59 -14.01
C GLY A 380 9.03 -14.83 -13.02
N ASP A 381 9.63 -14.45 -11.90
CA ASP A 381 8.99 -13.70 -10.82
C ASP A 381 9.59 -12.30 -10.63
N MET A 382 9.02 -11.51 -9.71
CA MET A 382 9.51 -10.17 -9.41
C MET A 382 10.87 -10.18 -8.70
N SER A 383 11.21 -11.25 -7.98
CA SER A 383 12.49 -11.37 -7.30
C SER A 383 13.62 -11.53 -8.32
N GLU A 384 13.40 -12.35 -9.35
CA GLU A 384 14.34 -12.51 -10.48
C GLU A 384 14.53 -11.20 -11.23
N LEU A 385 13.45 -10.45 -11.49
CA LEU A 385 13.52 -9.13 -12.12
C LEU A 385 14.27 -8.10 -11.27
N ALA A 386 14.03 -8.08 -9.96
CA ALA A 386 14.68 -7.16 -9.04
C ALA A 386 16.18 -7.44 -8.89
N LEU A 387 16.58 -8.72 -8.95
CA LEU A 387 17.97 -9.15 -8.83
C LEU A 387 18.71 -9.17 -10.20
N GLY A 388 17.99 -8.96 -11.30
CA GLY A 388 18.57 -9.03 -12.65
C GLY A 388 18.91 -10.46 -13.09
N TRP A 389 18.23 -11.46 -12.57
CA TRP A 389 18.45 -12.89 -12.87
C TRP A 389 17.59 -13.38 -14.04
N ALA A 390 17.27 -12.51 -14.97
CA ALA A 390 16.59 -12.90 -16.20
C ALA A 390 17.62 -13.37 -17.24
N THR A 391 17.42 -14.57 -17.80
CA THR A 391 18.25 -15.15 -18.87
C THR A 391 17.52 -15.13 -20.20
#